data_c0444535d5941bea15c5d3ddf07fab3c
#
_entry.id   c0444535d5941bea15c5d3ddf07fab3c
#
_cell.length_a   1.000
_cell.length_b   1.000
_cell.length_c   1.000
_cell.angle_alpha   90.00
_cell.angle_beta   90.00
_cell.angle_gamma   90.00
#
_symmetry.space_group_name_H-M   'P 1'
#
loop_
_entity.id
_entity.type
_entity.pdbx_description
1 polymer ?
#
loop_
_entity_poly.entity_id
_entity_poly.type
_entity_poly.pdbx_seq_one_letter_code
_entity_poly.pdbx_strand_id
1 'polypeptide(L)'
;MMPAGWKEREALTLAPWAMHAADSAGRVHEEQPHPFRSPYQRDRDRIVHSAAFRRLAHKTQVFTGYPGDYHRSRLTHTLEVTNIARTLARALALNEDLVETLALAHDIGHPPLGHAGEDTLDELLRGQGGFSHNAQALRIMELLETRYSSFPGLNLSREVLDAQSTRARDATAPPPLLETQVVDAADSIAYDTHDADDAIELGLVALEELLELPLVAAAAARVREQQGPLAGMELRRAVLHELVDSQVAHLVTQTLTAIESNGIDSVARVRQAFDRPAGKGLRLVAPSPAVAAGKKELETFLYRRVYRSGRVMEVRTAAQEKLTRLFHWYVDHPDEMPAGFRGRAAQWGVPRSVADYIGGMTDRYLEWDHQRRLGSV
;
A
#
# COMPACT_ATOMS: atom_id res chain seq x y z
N MET A 1 38.20 15.25 6.07
CA MET A 1 37.75 13.86 6.18
C MET A 1 36.44 13.73 5.37
N MET A 2 36.37 12.88 4.36
CA MET A 2 35.14 12.65 3.63
C MET A 2 34.13 11.97 4.57
N PRO A 3 32.85 12.37 4.57
CA PRO A 3 31.85 11.67 5.38
C PRO A 3 31.69 10.23 4.91
N ALA A 4 31.36 9.33 5.85
CA ALA A 4 31.11 7.90 5.56
C ALA A 4 30.08 7.76 4.43
N GLY A 5 30.37 6.93 3.45
CA GLY A 5 29.46 6.58 2.37
C GLY A 5 28.24 5.81 2.90
N TRP A 6 27.25 5.56 2.04
CA TRP A 6 26.06 4.81 2.46
C TRP A 6 26.40 3.36 2.88
N LYS A 7 27.42 2.74 2.26
CA LYS A 7 27.86 1.38 2.62
C LYS A 7 28.40 1.30 4.04
N GLU A 8 29.27 2.23 4.40
CA GLU A 8 29.83 2.28 5.74
C GLU A 8 28.78 2.58 6.81
N ARG A 9 27.81 3.44 6.47
CA ARG A 9 26.67 3.72 7.39
C ARG A 9 25.82 2.48 7.59
N GLU A 10 25.42 1.78 6.52
CA GLU A 10 24.65 0.55 6.63
C GLU A 10 25.36 -0.51 7.45
N ALA A 11 26.66 -0.71 7.25
CA ALA A 11 27.47 -1.67 8.00
C ALA A 11 27.52 -1.38 9.50
N LEU A 12 27.33 -0.11 9.92
CA LEU A 12 27.35 0.30 11.33
C LEU A 12 25.96 0.28 11.98
N THR A 13 24.89 0.43 11.22
CA THR A 13 23.55 0.70 11.75
C THR A 13 22.53 -0.40 11.51
N LEU A 14 22.72 -1.25 10.49
CA LEU A 14 21.78 -2.29 10.16
C LEU A 14 22.05 -3.58 10.91
N ALA A 15 20.97 -4.26 11.28
CA ALA A 15 21.02 -5.58 11.90
C ALA A 15 21.41 -6.67 10.87
N PRO A 16 21.92 -7.83 11.32
CA PRO A 16 22.29 -8.94 10.42
C PRO A 16 21.13 -9.48 9.57
N TRP A 17 19.90 -9.33 10.03
CA TRP A 17 18.69 -9.77 9.34
C TRP A 17 18.13 -8.72 8.36
N ALA A 18 18.71 -7.52 8.32
CA ALA A 18 18.31 -6.45 7.42
C ALA A 18 18.93 -6.61 6.03
N MET A 19 18.24 -6.18 4.99
CA MET A 19 18.75 -6.20 3.63
C MET A 19 19.72 -5.05 3.38
N HIS A 20 21.01 -5.36 3.25
CA HIS A 20 22.02 -4.36 2.90
C HIS A 20 21.96 -4.03 1.42
N ALA A 21 22.01 -2.75 1.07
CA ALA A 21 21.99 -2.32 -0.33
C ALA A 21 23.23 -2.77 -1.13
N ALA A 22 24.33 -3.11 -0.43
CA ALA A 22 25.51 -3.69 -1.04
C ALA A 22 25.30 -5.12 -1.55
N ASP A 23 24.33 -5.84 -0.95
CA ASP A 23 24.00 -7.23 -1.26
C ASP A 23 22.79 -7.33 -2.21
N SER A 24 22.37 -6.19 -2.78
CA SER A 24 21.24 -6.14 -3.72
C SER A 24 21.49 -7.05 -4.93
N ALA A 25 20.48 -7.83 -5.33
CA ALA A 25 20.49 -8.64 -6.54
C ALA A 25 20.48 -7.82 -7.84
N GLY A 26 20.50 -6.48 -7.72
CA GLY A 26 20.62 -5.56 -8.84
C GLY A 26 19.31 -5.28 -9.57
N ARG A 27 19.42 -4.95 -10.84
CA ARG A 27 18.32 -4.51 -11.72
C ARG A 27 18.24 -5.39 -12.97
N VAL A 28 17.08 -5.37 -13.64
CA VAL A 28 16.93 -6.07 -14.93
C VAL A 28 17.84 -5.45 -16.00
N HIS A 29 17.85 -4.11 -16.08
CA HIS A 29 18.74 -3.38 -16.97
C HIS A 29 19.88 -2.81 -16.14
N GLU A 30 21.11 -3.22 -16.46
CA GLU A 30 22.30 -2.74 -15.77
C GLU A 30 22.49 -1.23 -15.94
N GLU A 31 22.90 -0.58 -14.84
CA GLU A 31 23.20 0.84 -14.81
C GLU A 31 24.42 1.10 -13.93
N GLN A 32 25.17 2.14 -14.27
CA GLN A 32 26.29 2.54 -13.45
C GLN A 32 25.86 2.91 -12.02
N PRO A 33 26.58 2.45 -11.00
CA PRO A 33 26.34 2.84 -9.62
C PRO A 33 26.40 4.36 -9.45
N HIS A 34 25.56 4.88 -8.57
CA HIS A 34 25.59 6.30 -8.25
C HIS A 34 26.61 6.57 -7.13
N PRO A 35 27.44 7.62 -7.24
CA PRO A 35 28.53 7.84 -6.26
C PRO A 35 28.05 8.12 -4.84
N PHE A 36 26.83 8.67 -4.67
CA PHE A 36 26.32 9.12 -3.35
C PHE A 36 25.06 8.44 -2.89
N ARG A 37 24.31 7.76 -3.79
CA ARG A 37 23.01 7.15 -3.49
C ARG A 37 23.09 5.64 -3.55
N SER A 38 22.48 4.99 -2.55
CA SER A 38 22.25 3.53 -2.59
C SER A 38 21.29 3.16 -3.74
N PRO A 39 21.25 1.87 -4.14
CA PRO A 39 20.24 1.37 -5.08
C PRO A 39 18.80 1.74 -4.67
N TYR A 40 18.47 1.60 -3.38
CA TYR A 40 17.12 1.84 -2.85
C TYR A 40 16.76 3.33 -2.83
N GLN A 41 17.71 4.23 -2.54
CA GLN A 41 17.50 5.68 -2.68
C GLN A 41 17.19 6.08 -4.13
N ARG A 42 17.84 5.43 -5.11
CA ARG A 42 17.51 5.65 -6.52
C ARG A 42 16.13 5.12 -6.88
N ASP A 43 15.71 4.00 -6.31
CA ASP A 43 14.37 3.43 -6.53
C ASP A 43 13.28 4.32 -5.96
N ARG A 44 13.47 4.82 -4.74
CA ARG A 44 12.59 5.82 -4.15
C ARG A 44 12.39 7.02 -5.06
N ASP A 45 13.48 7.60 -5.57
CA ASP A 45 13.40 8.74 -6.49
C ASP A 45 12.61 8.38 -7.76
N ARG A 46 12.78 7.18 -8.30
CA ARG A 46 12.05 6.71 -9.49
C ARG A 46 10.55 6.59 -9.25
N ILE A 47 10.18 6.06 -8.09
CA ILE A 47 8.76 5.93 -7.68
C ILE A 47 8.14 7.30 -7.51
N VAL A 48 8.73 8.16 -6.67
CA VAL A 48 8.20 9.52 -6.38
C VAL A 48 8.05 10.36 -7.65
N HIS A 49 8.97 10.19 -8.60
CA HIS A 49 8.91 10.89 -9.89
C HIS A 49 8.05 10.22 -10.96
N SER A 50 7.43 9.05 -10.69
CA SER A 50 6.54 8.38 -11.64
C SER A 50 5.21 9.12 -11.80
N ALA A 51 4.55 8.91 -12.94
CA ALA A 51 3.21 9.46 -13.15
C ALA A 51 2.18 8.77 -12.26
N ALA A 52 2.36 7.47 -12.02
CA ALA A 52 1.48 6.69 -11.14
C ALA A 52 1.48 7.24 -9.72
N PHE A 53 2.64 7.51 -9.13
CA PHE A 53 2.75 8.08 -7.78
C PHE A 53 2.07 9.46 -7.68
N ARG A 54 2.32 10.36 -8.63
CA ARG A 54 1.66 11.69 -8.63
C ARG A 54 0.13 11.61 -8.68
N ARG A 55 -0.42 10.59 -9.37
CA ARG A 55 -1.87 10.40 -9.47
C ARG A 55 -2.52 9.96 -8.17
N LEU A 56 -1.77 9.40 -7.21
CA LEU A 56 -2.28 9.06 -5.88
C LEU A 56 -2.89 10.27 -5.15
N ALA A 57 -2.41 11.48 -5.42
CA ALA A 57 -2.97 12.73 -4.87
C ALA A 57 -4.44 12.97 -5.29
N HIS A 58 -4.89 12.35 -6.37
CA HIS A 58 -6.22 12.53 -6.96
C HIS A 58 -6.99 11.22 -7.08
N LYS A 59 -6.63 10.22 -6.28
CA LYS A 59 -7.36 8.97 -6.08
C LYS A 59 -7.85 8.92 -4.64
N THR A 60 -9.13 8.66 -4.47
CA THR A 60 -9.75 8.55 -3.13
C THR A 60 -9.26 7.26 -2.44
N GLN A 61 -9.03 7.35 -1.12
CA GLN A 61 -8.65 6.18 -0.33
C GLN A 61 -9.86 5.25 -0.16
N VAL A 62 -10.93 5.70 0.51
CA VAL A 62 -12.09 4.83 0.83
C VAL A 62 -13.41 5.46 0.44
N PHE A 63 -13.65 6.73 0.78
CA PHE A 63 -14.95 7.38 0.68
C PHE A 63 -15.04 8.27 -0.56
N THR A 64 -15.44 7.70 -1.70
CA THR A 64 -15.71 8.45 -2.92
C THR A 64 -17.04 9.21 -2.82
N GLY A 65 -17.10 10.42 -3.40
CA GLY A 65 -18.38 11.13 -3.61
C GLY A 65 -18.94 11.87 -2.39
N TYR A 66 -18.21 11.99 -1.29
CA TYR A 66 -18.61 12.86 -0.19
C TYR A 66 -18.15 14.30 -0.43
N PRO A 67 -18.97 15.32 -0.18
CA PRO A 67 -18.57 16.71 -0.32
C PRO A 67 -17.62 17.13 0.82
N GLY A 68 -16.54 17.84 0.49
CA GLY A 68 -15.58 18.39 1.46
C GLY A 68 -14.14 18.40 0.94
N ASP A 69 -13.29 19.20 1.57
CA ASP A 69 -11.87 19.34 1.24
C ASP A 69 -10.96 18.41 2.07
N TYR A 70 -11.54 17.68 3.02
CA TYR A 70 -10.81 16.86 4.02
C TYR A 70 -10.69 15.37 3.68
N HIS A 71 -10.95 14.99 2.44
CA HIS A 71 -10.86 13.58 2.07
C HIS A 71 -9.41 13.12 2.00
N ARG A 72 -9.11 12.05 2.74
CA ARG A 72 -7.81 11.37 2.65
C ARG A 72 -7.62 10.84 1.25
N SER A 73 -6.57 11.32 0.58
CA SER A 73 -6.13 10.78 -0.71
C SER A 73 -5.24 9.57 -0.50
N ARG A 74 -5.07 8.74 -1.53
CA ARG A 74 -4.09 7.65 -1.47
C ARG A 74 -2.68 8.14 -1.23
N LEU A 75 -2.33 9.33 -1.68
CA LEU A 75 -1.02 9.92 -1.41
C LEU A 75 -0.83 10.22 0.08
N THR A 76 -1.82 10.80 0.76
CA THR A 76 -1.71 11.07 2.19
C THR A 76 -1.65 9.78 3.00
N HIS A 77 -2.47 8.77 2.68
CA HIS A 77 -2.37 7.44 3.26
C HIS A 77 -0.97 6.82 3.04
N THR A 78 -0.46 6.84 1.82
CA THR A 78 0.89 6.33 1.50
C THR A 78 1.98 6.98 2.34
N LEU A 79 1.89 8.30 2.58
CA LEU A 79 2.86 9.01 3.43
C LEU A 79 2.73 8.62 4.91
N GLU A 80 1.51 8.41 5.41
CA GLU A 80 1.26 7.95 6.78
C GLU A 80 1.77 6.53 6.98
N VAL A 81 1.51 5.60 6.05
CA VAL A 81 2.10 4.25 6.03
C VAL A 81 3.63 4.32 6.04
N THR A 82 4.20 5.21 5.22
CA THR A 82 5.65 5.40 5.15
C THR A 82 6.23 5.84 6.49
N ASN A 83 5.57 6.74 7.22
CA ASN A 83 6.03 7.19 8.53
C ASN A 83 5.99 6.06 9.58
N ILE A 84 4.91 5.27 9.61
CA ILE A 84 4.80 4.10 10.50
C ILE A 84 5.87 3.07 10.15
N ALA A 85 6.02 2.72 8.88
CA ALA A 85 6.98 1.74 8.41
C ALA A 85 8.44 2.14 8.73
N ARG A 86 8.80 3.40 8.55
CA ARG A 86 10.13 3.93 8.90
C ARG A 86 10.39 3.89 10.39
N THR A 87 9.37 4.15 11.22
CA THR A 87 9.48 4.03 12.69
C THR A 87 9.80 2.58 13.08
N LEU A 88 9.06 1.61 12.52
CA LEU A 88 9.33 0.19 12.72
C LEU A 88 10.72 -0.20 12.21
N ALA A 89 11.11 0.27 11.01
CA ALA A 89 12.42 -0.02 10.43
C ALA A 89 13.58 0.44 11.32
N ARG A 90 13.52 1.66 11.84
CA ARG A 90 14.54 2.19 12.78
C ARG A 90 14.62 1.38 14.05
N ALA A 91 13.48 1.06 14.66
CA ALA A 91 13.42 0.29 15.90
C ALA A 91 13.96 -1.14 15.74
N LEU A 92 13.85 -1.72 14.55
CA LEU A 92 14.31 -3.07 14.20
C LEU A 92 15.67 -3.08 13.50
N ALA A 93 16.34 -1.92 13.37
CA ALA A 93 17.60 -1.73 12.64
C ALA A 93 17.58 -2.29 11.21
N LEU A 94 16.45 -2.10 10.48
CA LEU A 94 16.26 -2.50 9.09
C LEU A 94 16.72 -1.39 8.12
N ASN A 95 16.82 -1.73 6.84
CA ASN A 95 17.16 -0.78 5.79
C ASN A 95 16.01 0.22 5.56
N GLU A 96 16.12 1.39 6.16
CA GLU A 96 15.10 2.45 6.10
C GLU A 96 14.86 2.95 4.67
N ASP A 97 15.91 3.03 3.82
CA ASP A 97 15.77 3.44 2.41
C ASP A 97 14.94 2.42 1.61
N LEU A 98 15.11 1.12 1.88
CA LEU A 98 14.30 0.07 1.26
C LEU A 98 12.86 0.12 1.77
N VAL A 99 12.66 0.20 3.09
CA VAL A 99 11.31 0.28 3.69
C VAL A 99 10.55 1.50 3.16
N GLU A 100 11.17 2.67 3.10
CA GLU A 100 10.56 3.88 2.54
C GLU A 100 10.18 3.68 1.07
N THR A 101 11.06 3.06 0.29
CA THR A 101 10.80 2.76 -1.12
C THR A 101 9.59 1.84 -1.29
N LEU A 102 9.54 0.75 -0.52
CA LEU A 102 8.44 -0.22 -0.54
C LEU A 102 7.12 0.43 -0.10
N ALA A 103 7.15 1.25 0.94
CA ALA A 103 5.97 1.95 1.44
C ALA A 103 5.43 2.97 0.42
N LEU A 104 6.30 3.75 -0.24
CA LEU A 104 5.87 4.69 -1.29
C LEU A 104 5.34 3.99 -2.54
N ALA A 105 5.75 2.75 -2.77
CA ALA A 105 5.38 1.98 -3.96
C ALA A 105 4.09 1.17 -3.80
N HIS A 106 3.66 0.86 -2.55
CA HIS A 106 2.66 -0.17 -2.30
C HIS A 106 1.31 0.08 -3.00
N ASP A 107 0.90 1.33 -3.11
CA ASP A 107 -0.43 1.74 -3.57
C ASP A 107 -0.47 2.27 -5.01
N ILE A 108 0.67 2.34 -5.73
CA ILE A 108 0.74 2.99 -7.06
C ILE A 108 -0.13 2.30 -8.13
N GLY A 109 -0.50 1.05 -7.91
CA GLY A 109 -1.33 0.25 -8.82
C GLY A 109 -2.83 0.40 -8.64
N HIS A 110 -3.29 1.10 -7.61
CA HIS A 110 -4.73 1.27 -7.39
C HIS A 110 -5.41 1.98 -8.55
N PRO A 111 -6.56 1.46 -9.01
CA PRO A 111 -7.36 2.11 -10.04
C PRO A 111 -8.11 3.32 -9.44
N PRO A 112 -8.77 4.15 -10.28
CA PRO A 112 -9.72 5.13 -9.78
C PRO A 112 -10.86 4.45 -9.02
N LEU A 113 -11.51 5.18 -8.12
CA LEU A 113 -12.61 4.73 -7.27
C LEU A 113 -12.22 3.64 -6.24
N GLY A 114 -10.95 3.49 -5.96
CA GLY A 114 -10.43 2.59 -4.92
C GLY A 114 -10.83 1.13 -5.13
N HIS A 115 -11.27 0.46 -4.07
CA HIS A 115 -11.69 -0.95 -4.14
C HIS A 115 -12.93 -1.18 -5.02
N ALA A 116 -13.81 -0.20 -5.16
CA ALA A 116 -14.94 -0.32 -6.10
C ALA A 116 -14.45 -0.47 -7.55
N GLY A 117 -13.45 0.34 -7.92
CA GLY A 117 -12.82 0.26 -9.23
C GLY A 117 -12.05 -1.03 -9.43
N GLU A 118 -11.34 -1.49 -8.40
CA GLU A 118 -10.60 -2.76 -8.42
C GLU A 118 -11.53 -3.95 -8.66
N ASP A 119 -12.59 -4.10 -7.85
CA ASP A 119 -13.55 -5.19 -7.99
C ASP A 119 -14.22 -5.18 -9.37
N THR A 120 -14.52 -3.98 -9.90
CA THR A 120 -15.11 -3.84 -11.23
C THR A 120 -14.14 -4.29 -12.33
N LEU A 121 -12.89 -3.83 -12.29
CA LEU A 121 -11.89 -4.26 -13.28
C LEU A 121 -11.56 -5.74 -13.18
N ASP A 122 -11.54 -6.30 -11.97
CA ASP A 122 -11.35 -7.74 -11.77
C ASP A 122 -12.47 -8.55 -12.41
N GLU A 123 -13.74 -8.15 -12.18
CA GLU A 123 -14.91 -8.76 -12.80
C GLU A 123 -14.87 -8.68 -14.33
N LEU A 124 -14.56 -7.50 -14.87
CA LEU A 124 -14.48 -7.25 -16.33
C LEU A 124 -13.36 -8.03 -17.01
N LEU A 125 -12.31 -8.38 -16.26
CA LEU A 125 -11.19 -9.20 -16.73
C LEU A 125 -11.30 -10.66 -16.31
N ARG A 126 -12.46 -11.10 -15.79
CA ARG A 126 -12.70 -12.51 -15.45
C ARG A 126 -12.44 -13.39 -16.68
N GLY A 127 -11.58 -14.39 -16.53
CA GLY A 127 -11.12 -15.23 -17.64
C GLY A 127 -9.91 -14.70 -18.42
N GLN A 128 -9.41 -13.50 -18.09
CA GLN A 128 -8.21 -12.92 -18.67
C GLN A 128 -7.14 -12.60 -17.60
N GLY A 129 -7.15 -13.33 -16.48
CA GLY A 129 -6.21 -13.19 -15.37
C GLY A 129 -6.63 -12.20 -14.29
N GLY A 130 -7.86 -11.62 -14.37
CA GLY A 130 -8.39 -10.70 -13.36
C GLY A 130 -7.63 -9.38 -13.26
N PHE A 131 -7.93 -8.60 -12.23
CA PHE A 131 -7.23 -7.37 -11.89
C PHE A 131 -7.01 -7.29 -10.38
N SER A 132 -5.80 -6.96 -9.96
CA SER A 132 -5.52 -6.51 -8.60
C SER A 132 -4.59 -5.30 -8.64
N HIS A 133 -4.76 -4.39 -7.69
CA HIS A 133 -3.88 -3.22 -7.58
C HIS A 133 -2.41 -3.63 -7.39
N ASN A 134 -2.16 -4.73 -6.69
CA ASN A 134 -0.80 -5.24 -6.48
C ASN A 134 -0.16 -5.74 -7.79
N ALA A 135 -0.89 -6.51 -8.59
CA ALA A 135 -0.42 -6.94 -9.92
C ALA A 135 -0.27 -5.72 -10.87
N GLN A 136 -1.18 -4.76 -10.78
CA GLN A 136 -1.10 -3.53 -11.56
C GLN A 136 0.11 -2.67 -11.17
N ALA A 137 0.46 -2.60 -9.87
CA ALA A 137 1.67 -1.92 -9.41
C ALA A 137 2.92 -2.53 -10.04
N LEU A 138 3.02 -3.87 -10.06
CA LEU A 138 4.12 -4.57 -10.70
C LEU A 138 4.20 -4.25 -12.20
N ARG A 139 3.06 -4.26 -12.91
CA ARG A 139 3.00 -3.85 -14.33
C ARG A 139 3.45 -2.41 -14.54
N ILE A 140 3.10 -1.49 -13.63
CA ILE A 140 3.57 -0.09 -13.68
C ILE A 140 5.09 -0.04 -13.52
N MET A 141 5.64 -0.75 -12.56
CA MET A 141 7.07 -0.77 -12.25
C MET A 141 7.91 -1.36 -13.39
N GLU A 142 7.42 -2.41 -14.04
CA GLU A 142 8.17 -3.15 -15.04
C GLU A 142 7.87 -2.72 -16.49
N LEU A 143 6.65 -2.18 -16.77
CA LEU A 143 6.18 -2.05 -18.13
C LEU A 143 5.53 -0.71 -18.48
N LEU A 144 4.61 -0.19 -17.62
CA LEU A 144 3.68 0.86 -18.05
C LEU A 144 4.26 2.26 -17.95
N GLU A 145 5.14 2.52 -16.98
CA GLU A 145 5.84 3.81 -16.90
C GLU A 145 6.83 3.96 -18.08
N THR A 146 6.82 5.14 -18.70
CA THR A 146 7.60 5.43 -19.92
C THR A 146 8.58 6.57 -19.72
N ARG A 147 9.09 6.74 -18.50
CA ARG A 147 9.98 7.86 -18.15
C ARG A 147 11.35 7.76 -18.78
N TYR A 148 11.84 6.55 -19.02
CA TYR A 148 13.16 6.27 -19.56
C TYR A 148 13.05 5.74 -20.98
N SER A 149 13.90 6.24 -21.89
CA SER A 149 13.91 5.79 -23.28
C SER A 149 14.67 4.48 -23.50
N SER A 150 15.54 4.11 -22.55
CA SER A 150 16.45 2.96 -22.65
C SER A 150 15.83 1.64 -22.16
N PHE A 151 14.73 1.69 -21.43
CA PHE A 151 14.02 0.50 -20.91
C PHE A 151 12.56 0.83 -20.58
N PRO A 152 11.67 -0.18 -20.59
CA PRO A 152 10.31 -0.03 -20.11
C PRO A 152 10.27 0.06 -18.57
N GLY A 153 9.20 0.62 -18.04
CA GLY A 153 8.98 0.70 -16.60
C GLY A 153 9.96 1.62 -15.88
N LEU A 154 10.23 1.30 -14.62
CA LEU A 154 11.08 2.08 -13.72
C LEU A 154 12.47 1.47 -13.50
N ASN A 155 12.72 0.23 -13.94
CA ASN A 155 13.96 -0.51 -13.71
C ASN A 155 14.40 -0.48 -12.23
N LEU A 156 13.51 -0.91 -11.34
CA LEU A 156 13.75 -0.98 -9.90
C LEU A 156 14.65 -2.16 -9.52
N SER A 157 15.22 -2.15 -8.32
CA SER A 157 15.97 -3.29 -7.79
C SER A 157 15.08 -4.51 -7.61
N ARG A 158 15.70 -5.68 -7.63
CA ARG A 158 14.99 -6.97 -7.48
C ARG A 158 14.23 -7.03 -6.17
N GLU A 159 14.77 -6.51 -5.09
CA GLU A 159 14.15 -6.51 -3.76
C GLU A 159 12.81 -5.76 -3.77
N VAL A 160 12.71 -4.65 -4.52
CA VAL A 160 11.46 -3.89 -4.65
C VAL A 160 10.45 -4.64 -5.52
N LEU A 161 10.89 -5.22 -6.64
CA LEU A 161 10.01 -6.02 -7.52
C LEU A 161 9.53 -7.29 -6.82
N ASP A 162 10.42 -8.01 -6.11
CA ASP A 162 10.10 -9.22 -5.36
C ASP A 162 9.06 -8.95 -4.26
N ALA A 163 9.22 -7.85 -3.53
CA ALA A 163 8.24 -7.44 -2.51
C ALA A 163 6.85 -7.19 -3.14
N GLN A 164 6.80 -6.52 -4.28
CA GLN A 164 5.53 -6.28 -4.98
C GLN A 164 4.95 -7.57 -5.59
N SER A 165 5.80 -8.48 -6.09
CA SER A 165 5.36 -9.80 -6.57
C SER A 165 4.74 -10.64 -5.46
N THR A 166 5.33 -10.59 -4.25
CA THR A 166 4.77 -11.25 -3.06
C THR A 166 3.37 -10.71 -2.73
N ARG A 167 3.18 -9.39 -2.78
CA ARG A 167 1.88 -8.74 -2.58
C ARG A 167 0.88 -9.11 -3.69
N ALA A 168 1.34 -9.23 -4.93
CA ALA A 168 0.53 -9.68 -6.06
C ALA A 168 0.18 -11.18 -5.99
N ARG A 169 0.67 -11.91 -4.98
CA ARG A 169 0.51 -13.36 -4.79
C ARG A 169 1.06 -14.17 -5.97
N ASP A 170 2.13 -13.69 -6.56
CA ASP A 170 2.86 -14.44 -7.57
C ASP A 170 3.49 -15.69 -6.94
N ALA A 171 3.13 -16.87 -7.44
CA ALA A 171 3.62 -18.14 -6.91
C ALA A 171 5.14 -18.33 -7.07
N THR A 172 5.77 -17.54 -7.92
CA THR A 172 7.22 -17.56 -8.16
C THR A 172 7.98 -16.52 -7.33
N ALA A 173 7.26 -15.65 -6.60
CA ALA A 173 7.88 -14.65 -5.75
C ALA A 173 8.69 -15.31 -4.62
N PRO A 174 9.91 -14.82 -4.34
CA PRO A 174 10.68 -15.34 -3.22
C PRO A 174 10.02 -14.96 -1.89
N PRO A 175 10.33 -15.69 -0.80
CA PRO A 175 9.86 -15.34 0.53
C PRO A 175 10.22 -13.90 0.89
N PRO A 176 9.29 -13.13 1.53
CA PRO A 176 9.45 -11.71 1.77
C PRO A 176 10.59 -11.43 2.75
N LEU A 177 11.29 -10.32 2.50
CA LEU A 177 12.23 -9.71 3.44
C LEU A 177 11.49 -9.19 4.68
N LEU A 178 12.23 -8.92 5.75
CA LEU A 178 11.66 -8.31 6.95
C LEU A 178 11.14 -6.90 6.66
N GLU A 179 11.83 -6.16 5.80
CA GLU A 179 11.43 -4.86 5.28
C GLU A 179 10.04 -4.90 4.60
N THR A 180 9.76 -5.95 3.82
CA THR A 180 8.45 -6.15 3.19
C THR A 180 7.37 -6.41 4.23
N GLN A 181 7.65 -7.29 5.21
CA GLN A 181 6.71 -7.61 6.28
C GLN A 181 6.37 -6.38 7.15
N VAL A 182 7.35 -5.49 7.39
CA VAL A 182 7.15 -4.23 8.11
C VAL A 182 6.21 -3.31 7.37
N VAL A 183 6.35 -3.18 6.05
CA VAL A 183 5.46 -2.32 5.25
C VAL A 183 4.05 -2.87 5.22
N ASP A 184 3.87 -4.19 5.11
CA ASP A 184 2.54 -4.82 5.20
C ASP A 184 1.86 -4.56 6.55
N ALA A 185 2.63 -4.63 7.64
CA ALA A 185 2.11 -4.36 8.98
C ALA A 185 1.77 -2.88 9.18
N ALA A 186 2.60 -1.98 8.66
CA ALA A 186 2.38 -0.53 8.73
C ALA A 186 1.13 -0.11 7.95
N ASP A 187 0.93 -0.65 6.74
CA ASP A 187 -0.27 -0.44 5.93
C ASP A 187 -1.53 -0.89 6.68
N SER A 188 -1.47 -2.08 7.29
CA SER A 188 -2.58 -2.62 8.09
C SER A 188 -2.91 -1.77 9.33
N ILE A 189 -1.91 -1.19 10.03
CA ILE A 189 -2.15 -0.26 11.16
C ILE A 189 -2.78 1.04 10.66
N ALA A 190 -2.22 1.61 9.59
CA ALA A 190 -2.71 2.85 9.00
C ALA A 190 -4.16 2.70 8.52
N TYR A 191 -4.47 1.63 7.78
CA TYR A 191 -5.79 1.35 7.26
C TYR A 191 -6.86 1.38 8.35
N ASP A 192 -6.72 0.58 9.41
CA ASP A 192 -7.73 0.49 10.47
C ASP A 192 -7.95 1.82 11.21
N THR A 193 -6.85 2.52 11.50
CA THR A 193 -6.91 3.76 12.29
C THR A 193 -7.48 4.91 11.46
N HIS A 194 -7.05 5.00 10.20
CA HIS A 194 -7.49 6.09 9.32
C HIS A 194 -8.95 5.92 8.89
N ASP A 195 -9.37 4.70 8.62
CA ASP A 195 -10.75 4.43 8.25
C ASP A 195 -11.70 4.67 9.42
N ALA A 196 -11.24 4.38 10.65
CA ALA A 196 -11.99 4.73 11.86
C ALA A 196 -12.12 6.25 12.01
N ASP A 197 -11.03 7.01 11.78
CA ASP A 197 -11.04 8.46 11.85
C ASP A 197 -11.95 9.09 10.80
N ASP A 198 -11.79 8.67 9.54
CA ASP A 198 -12.60 9.14 8.42
C ASP A 198 -14.09 8.79 8.62
N ALA A 199 -14.41 7.61 9.18
CA ALA A 199 -15.78 7.21 9.48
C ALA A 199 -16.44 8.09 10.56
N ILE A 200 -15.68 8.50 11.59
CA ILE A 200 -16.18 9.46 12.59
C ILE A 200 -16.39 10.84 11.94
N GLU A 201 -15.43 11.33 11.15
CA GLU A 201 -15.51 12.62 10.48
C GLU A 201 -16.73 12.74 9.56
N LEU A 202 -17.05 11.67 8.86
CA LEU A 202 -18.22 11.58 7.98
C LEU A 202 -19.55 11.33 8.72
N GLY A 203 -19.50 11.18 10.04
CA GLY A 203 -20.69 10.88 10.87
C GLY A 203 -21.31 9.51 10.61
N LEU A 204 -20.52 8.56 10.08
CA LEU A 204 -20.94 7.18 9.85
C LEU A 204 -20.91 6.33 11.12
N VAL A 205 -20.04 6.70 12.06
CA VAL A 205 -19.85 6.05 13.38
C VAL A 205 -19.59 7.12 14.42
N ALA A 206 -20.07 6.91 15.65
CA ALA A 206 -19.71 7.74 16.79
C ALA A 206 -18.43 7.22 17.47
N LEU A 207 -17.66 8.11 18.10
CA LEU A 207 -16.46 7.71 18.84
C LEU A 207 -16.83 6.72 19.96
N GLU A 208 -17.96 6.91 20.61
CA GLU A 208 -18.48 6.07 21.68
C GLU A 208 -18.66 4.62 21.25
N GLU A 209 -19.10 4.38 20.01
CA GLU A 209 -19.25 3.02 19.45
C GLU A 209 -17.88 2.35 19.28
N LEU A 210 -16.85 3.10 18.85
CA LEU A 210 -15.49 2.58 18.71
C LEU A 210 -14.84 2.30 20.07
N LEU A 211 -15.15 3.09 21.10
CA LEU A 211 -14.65 2.91 22.46
C LEU A 211 -15.16 1.61 23.13
N GLU A 212 -16.19 0.97 22.58
CA GLU A 212 -16.64 -0.37 23.02
C GLU A 212 -15.73 -1.50 22.53
N LEU A 213 -14.91 -1.25 21.50
CA LEU A 213 -14.02 -2.26 20.95
C LEU A 213 -12.75 -2.41 21.80
N PRO A 214 -12.34 -3.65 22.15
CA PRO A 214 -11.25 -3.90 23.09
C PRO A 214 -9.95 -3.16 22.77
N LEU A 215 -9.56 -3.13 21.50
CA LEU A 215 -8.32 -2.47 21.06
C LEU A 215 -8.38 -0.96 21.25
N VAL A 216 -9.52 -0.33 20.93
CA VAL A 216 -9.74 1.12 21.06
C VAL A 216 -9.94 1.49 22.53
N ALA A 217 -10.68 0.68 23.30
CA ALA A 217 -10.85 0.87 24.73
C ALA A 217 -9.52 0.85 25.49
N ALA A 218 -8.62 -0.07 25.12
CA ALA A 218 -7.28 -0.13 25.70
C ALA A 218 -6.45 1.12 25.39
N ALA A 219 -6.52 1.66 24.16
CA ALA A 219 -5.89 2.93 23.82
C ALA A 219 -6.48 4.09 24.62
N ALA A 220 -7.80 4.18 24.75
CA ALA A 220 -8.47 5.21 25.54
C ALA A 220 -8.11 5.15 27.03
N ALA A 221 -7.93 3.94 27.58
CA ALA A 221 -7.48 3.77 28.97
C ALA A 221 -6.08 4.34 29.18
N ARG A 222 -5.13 4.07 28.27
CA ARG A 222 -3.78 4.64 28.31
C ARG A 222 -3.77 6.16 28.17
N VAL A 223 -4.56 6.70 27.25
CA VAL A 223 -4.73 8.16 27.12
C VAL A 223 -5.20 8.78 28.43
N ARG A 224 -6.22 8.18 29.07
CA ARG A 224 -6.73 8.68 30.34
C ARG A 224 -5.69 8.63 31.46
N GLU A 225 -4.87 7.58 31.48
CA GLU A 225 -3.79 7.44 32.48
C GLU A 225 -2.68 8.49 32.25
N GLN A 226 -2.31 8.78 31.00
CA GLN A 226 -1.20 9.67 30.67
C GLN A 226 -1.58 11.15 30.67
N GLN A 227 -2.79 11.49 30.24
CA GLN A 227 -3.22 12.86 29.99
C GLN A 227 -4.42 13.32 30.83
N GLY A 228 -5.02 12.40 31.62
CA GLY A 228 -6.24 12.69 32.37
C GLY A 228 -7.51 12.61 31.51
N PRO A 229 -8.64 13.12 32.01
CA PRO A 229 -9.92 13.07 31.31
C PRO A 229 -9.94 14.06 30.15
N LEU A 230 -10.07 13.56 28.93
CA LEU A 230 -10.30 14.32 27.70
C LEU A 230 -11.72 14.08 27.19
N ALA A 231 -12.23 14.96 26.34
CA ALA A 231 -13.56 14.85 25.74
C ALA A 231 -13.59 15.32 24.28
N GLY A 232 -14.61 14.90 23.52
CA GLY A 232 -14.85 15.34 22.15
C GLY A 232 -13.65 15.14 21.22
N MET A 233 -13.31 16.19 20.47
CA MET A 233 -12.22 16.15 19.48
C MET A 233 -10.83 15.86 20.08
N GLU A 234 -10.56 16.32 21.30
CA GLU A 234 -9.29 16.06 21.98
C GLU A 234 -9.14 14.57 22.32
N LEU A 235 -10.19 13.97 22.86
CA LEU A 235 -10.22 12.53 23.15
C LEU A 235 -10.06 11.73 21.87
N ARG A 236 -10.80 12.05 20.79
CA ARG A 236 -10.71 11.38 19.49
C ARG A 236 -9.27 11.36 18.99
N ARG A 237 -8.63 12.53 18.90
CA ARG A 237 -7.26 12.65 18.40
C ARG A 237 -6.27 11.88 19.26
N ALA A 238 -6.37 12.00 20.57
CA ALA A 238 -5.47 11.29 21.50
C ALA A 238 -5.63 9.77 21.40
N VAL A 239 -6.86 9.26 21.31
CA VAL A 239 -7.13 7.81 21.20
C VAL A 239 -6.61 7.25 19.87
N LEU A 240 -6.85 7.93 18.75
CA LEU A 240 -6.37 7.46 17.45
C LEU A 240 -4.84 7.48 17.35
N HIS A 241 -4.19 8.51 17.91
CA HIS A 241 -2.73 8.57 17.99
C HIS A 241 -2.18 7.42 18.85
N GLU A 242 -2.72 7.22 20.06
CA GLU A 242 -2.33 6.13 20.96
C GLU A 242 -2.59 4.74 20.32
N LEU A 243 -3.65 4.61 19.52
CA LEU A 243 -3.96 3.37 18.80
C LEU A 243 -2.86 3.00 17.80
N VAL A 244 -2.27 3.97 17.12
CA VAL A 244 -1.10 3.75 16.24
C VAL A 244 0.13 3.42 17.08
N ASP A 245 0.47 4.26 18.05
CA ASP A 245 1.70 4.14 18.85
C ASP A 245 1.77 2.82 19.59
N SER A 246 0.67 2.40 20.21
CA SER A 246 0.63 1.12 20.93
C SER A 246 0.78 -0.09 20.00
N GLN A 247 0.21 -0.06 18.79
CA GLN A 247 0.38 -1.13 17.83
C GLN A 247 1.82 -1.19 17.30
N VAL A 248 2.44 -0.05 17.02
CA VAL A 248 3.84 0.05 16.62
C VAL A 248 4.77 -0.51 17.70
N ALA A 249 4.64 -0.06 18.94
CA ALA A 249 5.44 -0.53 20.07
C ALA A 249 5.26 -2.05 20.29
N HIS A 250 4.03 -2.53 20.19
CA HIS A 250 3.71 -3.95 20.29
C HIS A 250 4.39 -4.77 19.17
N LEU A 251 4.30 -4.34 17.91
CA LEU A 251 4.93 -5.02 16.79
C LEU A 251 6.45 -5.08 16.91
N VAL A 252 7.10 -3.99 17.36
CA VAL A 252 8.55 -3.99 17.61
C VAL A 252 8.91 -5.07 18.62
N THR A 253 8.22 -5.10 19.77
CA THR A 253 8.48 -6.08 20.83
C THR A 253 8.26 -7.51 20.36
N GLN A 254 7.13 -7.78 19.67
CA GLN A 254 6.81 -9.12 19.14
C GLN A 254 7.79 -9.57 18.09
N THR A 255 8.22 -8.66 17.20
CA THR A 255 9.19 -8.97 16.14
C THR A 255 10.56 -9.33 16.71
N LEU A 256 11.07 -8.55 17.68
CA LEU A 256 12.34 -8.83 18.35
C LEU A 256 12.28 -10.18 19.08
N THR A 257 11.18 -10.45 19.79
CA THR A 257 10.95 -11.75 20.44
C THR A 257 10.93 -12.90 19.43
N ALA A 258 10.28 -12.71 18.27
CA ALA A 258 10.21 -13.72 17.21
C ALA A 258 11.59 -13.98 16.57
N ILE A 259 12.38 -12.93 16.35
CA ILE A 259 13.75 -13.00 15.84
C ILE A 259 14.62 -13.82 16.79
N GLU A 260 14.62 -13.49 18.08
CA GLU A 260 15.40 -14.16 19.11
C GLU A 260 14.97 -15.62 19.26
N SER A 261 13.68 -15.87 19.43
CA SER A 261 13.13 -17.23 19.67
C SER A 261 13.33 -18.19 18.50
N ASN A 262 13.51 -17.67 17.27
CA ASN A 262 13.74 -18.49 16.08
C ASN A 262 15.19 -18.46 15.59
N GLY A 263 16.11 -17.83 16.31
CA GLY A 263 17.53 -17.74 15.96
C GLY A 263 17.76 -17.07 14.59
N ILE A 264 17.06 -15.98 14.32
CA ILE A 264 17.19 -15.24 13.07
C ILE A 264 18.43 -14.34 13.16
N ASP A 265 19.45 -14.69 12.40
CA ASP A 265 20.75 -14.02 12.38
C ASP A 265 21.15 -13.49 10.99
N SER A 266 20.28 -13.65 9.99
CA SER A 266 20.59 -13.28 8.60
C SER A 266 19.32 -13.16 7.75
N VAL A 267 19.42 -12.46 6.61
CA VAL A 267 18.36 -12.37 5.58
C VAL A 267 17.94 -13.77 5.09
N ALA A 268 18.89 -14.68 4.96
CA ALA A 268 18.60 -16.06 4.55
C ALA A 268 17.71 -16.78 5.56
N ARG A 269 17.93 -16.57 6.87
CA ARG A 269 17.09 -17.13 7.94
C ARG A 269 15.69 -16.50 7.96
N VAL A 270 15.56 -15.20 7.67
CA VAL A 270 14.25 -14.53 7.51
C VAL A 270 13.44 -15.23 6.41
N ARG A 271 14.02 -15.42 5.23
CA ARG A 271 13.38 -16.09 4.09
C ARG A 271 13.03 -17.55 4.41
N GLN A 272 13.95 -18.29 5.03
CA GLN A 272 13.73 -19.67 5.44
C GLN A 272 12.60 -19.83 6.46
N ALA A 273 12.46 -18.89 7.40
CA ALA A 273 11.37 -18.92 8.39
C ALA A 273 10.00 -18.79 7.73
N PHE A 274 9.89 -17.99 6.67
CA PHE A 274 8.66 -17.81 5.90
C PHE A 274 8.37 -18.99 4.96
N ASP A 275 9.39 -19.60 4.37
CA ASP A 275 9.30 -20.68 3.37
C ASP A 275 9.12 -22.07 4.02
N ARG A 276 8.20 -22.20 4.97
CA ARG A 276 7.84 -23.49 5.56
C ARG A 276 6.68 -24.14 4.80
N PRO A 277 6.62 -25.51 4.74
CA PRO A 277 5.58 -26.21 3.97
C PRO A 277 4.16 -25.77 4.31
N ALA A 278 3.34 -25.64 3.29
CA ALA A 278 1.91 -25.36 3.26
C ALA A 278 1.27 -24.82 4.57
N GLY A 279 1.15 -23.51 4.67
CA GLY A 279 0.41 -22.86 5.76
C GLY A 279 1.11 -22.73 7.11
N LYS A 280 2.39 -23.14 7.22
CA LYS A 280 3.20 -23.03 8.44
C LYS A 280 4.31 -21.96 8.36
N GLY A 281 4.33 -21.16 7.29
CA GLY A 281 5.28 -20.07 7.18
C GLY A 281 5.15 -19.08 8.34
N LEU A 282 6.28 -18.77 8.99
CA LEU A 282 6.32 -17.84 10.11
C LEU A 282 6.47 -16.42 9.59
N ARG A 283 5.45 -15.58 9.79
CA ARG A 283 5.62 -14.14 9.70
C ARG A 283 6.28 -13.64 10.98
N LEU A 284 7.45 -13.03 10.84
CA LEU A 284 8.19 -12.49 11.98
C LEU A 284 7.59 -11.16 12.47
N VAL A 285 7.06 -10.37 11.54
CA VAL A 285 6.35 -9.12 11.86
C VAL A 285 4.86 -9.42 11.95
N ALA A 286 4.40 -9.77 13.14
CA ALA A 286 3.01 -10.10 13.41
C ALA A 286 2.61 -9.68 14.83
N PRO A 287 1.38 -9.21 15.05
CA PRO A 287 0.87 -8.96 16.39
C PRO A 287 0.67 -10.27 17.15
N SER A 288 0.64 -10.20 18.49
CA SER A 288 0.23 -11.33 19.31
C SER A 288 -1.21 -11.75 19.00
N PRO A 289 -1.61 -13.00 19.30
CA PRO A 289 -2.97 -13.47 19.07
C PRO A 289 -4.07 -12.58 19.69
N ALA A 290 -3.82 -12.01 20.86
CA ALA A 290 -4.76 -11.13 21.55
C ALA A 290 -4.95 -9.80 20.80
N VAL A 291 -3.86 -9.15 20.36
CA VAL A 291 -3.92 -7.90 19.58
C VAL A 291 -4.51 -8.17 18.19
N ALA A 292 -4.15 -9.29 17.56
CA ALA A 292 -4.73 -9.71 16.29
C ALA A 292 -6.25 -9.90 16.36
N ALA A 293 -6.75 -10.48 17.47
CA ALA A 293 -8.19 -10.63 17.70
C ALA A 293 -8.88 -9.27 17.83
N GLY A 294 -8.35 -8.36 18.66
CA GLY A 294 -8.91 -7.01 18.80
C GLY A 294 -8.89 -6.20 17.52
N LYS A 295 -7.80 -6.34 16.72
CA LYS A 295 -7.72 -5.75 15.39
C LYS A 295 -8.80 -6.31 14.45
N LYS A 296 -9.02 -7.62 14.46
CA LYS A 296 -10.07 -8.27 13.68
C LYS A 296 -11.49 -7.82 14.07
N GLU A 297 -11.71 -7.54 15.33
CA GLU A 297 -12.98 -6.97 15.80
C GLU A 297 -13.20 -5.55 15.23
N LEU A 298 -12.18 -4.69 15.26
CA LEU A 298 -12.22 -3.34 14.67
C LEU A 298 -12.49 -3.41 13.16
N GLU A 299 -11.73 -4.23 12.41
CA GLU A 299 -11.95 -4.45 10.97
C GLU A 299 -13.39 -4.92 10.68
N THR A 300 -13.90 -5.87 11.48
CA THR A 300 -15.26 -6.40 11.31
C THR A 300 -16.31 -5.35 11.59
N PHE A 301 -16.09 -4.52 12.61
CA PHE A 301 -16.97 -3.40 12.94
C PHE A 301 -17.02 -2.39 11.78
N LEU A 302 -15.86 -1.93 11.31
CA LEU A 302 -15.78 -1.00 10.18
C LEU A 302 -16.42 -1.59 8.91
N TYR A 303 -16.19 -2.87 8.64
CA TYR A 303 -16.80 -3.55 7.50
C TYR A 303 -18.33 -3.48 7.55
N ARG A 304 -18.93 -3.80 8.69
CA ARG A 304 -20.40 -3.88 8.84
C ARG A 304 -21.04 -2.49 8.91
N ARG A 305 -20.44 -1.58 9.69
CA ARG A 305 -21.05 -0.27 10.02
C ARG A 305 -20.76 0.78 8.96
N VAL A 306 -19.62 0.70 8.31
CA VAL A 306 -19.12 1.71 7.39
C VAL A 306 -19.25 1.25 5.93
N TYR A 307 -18.50 0.22 5.53
CA TYR A 307 -18.44 -0.18 4.12
C TYR A 307 -19.73 -0.78 3.57
N ARG A 308 -20.58 -1.33 4.44
CA ARG A 308 -21.89 -1.87 4.08
C ARG A 308 -23.04 -0.93 4.40
N SER A 309 -22.79 0.31 4.78
CA SER A 309 -23.86 1.31 4.95
C SER A 309 -24.54 1.61 3.62
N GLY A 310 -25.85 1.86 3.64
CA GLY A 310 -26.64 2.08 2.43
C GLY A 310 -26.07 3.20 1.56
N ARG A 311 -25.72 4.34 2.17
CA ARG A 311 -25.14 5.49 1.49
C ARG A 311 -23.81 5.18 0.79
N VAL A 312 -22.89 4.44 1.44
CA VAL A 312 -21.61 4.05 0.83
C VAL A 312 -21.86 3.08 -0.33
N MET A 313 -22.80 2.15 -0.16
CA MET A 313 -23.12 1.17 -1.21
C MET A 313 -23.77 1.84 -2.44
N GLU A 314 -24.64 2.82 -2.28
CA GLU A 314 -25.24 3.58 -3.40
C GLU A 314 -24.16 4.29 -4.24
N VAL A 315 -23.26 5.03 -3.57
CA VAL A 315 -22.15 5.72 -4.24
C VAL A 315 -21.23 4.73 -4.95
N ARG A 316 -20.93 3.61 -4.29
CA ARG A 316 -20.10 2.54 -4.85
C ARG A 316 -20.72 1.95 -6.12
N THR A 317 -22.02 1.61 -6.09
CA THR A 317 -22.70 1.02 -7.25
C THR A 317 -22.71 1.98 -8.44
N ALA A 318 -23.04 3.25 -8.22
CA ALA A 318 -23.04 4.26 -9.29
C ALA A 318 -21.63 4.45 -9.90
N ALA A 319 -20.58 4.41 -9.06
CA ALA A 319 -19.20 4.49 -9.51
C ALA A 319 -18.78 3.28 -10.35
N GLN A 320 -19.19 2.06 -9.94
CA GLN A 320 -18.94 0.81 -10.67
C GLN A 320 -19.63 0.79 -12.04
N GLU A 321 -20.87 1.27 -12.12
CA GLU A 321 -21.61 1.37 -13.39
C GLU A 321 -20.91 2.32 -14.38
N LYS A 322 -20.46 3.49 -13.92
CA LYS A 322 -19.71 4.43 -14.76
C LYS A 322 -18.44 3.83 -15.31
N LEU A 323 -17.65 3.17 -14.45
CA LEU A 323 -16.40 2.51 -14.86
C LEU A 323 -16.68 1.40 -15.87
N THR A 324 -17.69 0.55 -15.61
CA THR A 324 -18.11 -0.54 -16.51
C THR A 324 -18.48 -0.01 -17.89
N ARG A 325 -19.29 1.04 -17.96
CA ARG A 325 -19.70 1.65 -19.24
C ARG A 325 -18.48 2.24 -20.00
N LEU A 326 -17.59 2.91 -19.29
CA LEU A 326 -16.39 3.47 -19.89
C LEU A 326 -15.44 2.39 -20.38
N PHE A 327 -15.28 1.29 -19.64
CA PHE A 327 -14.48 0.14 -20.03
C PHE A 327 -14.99 -0.47 -21.35
N HIS A 328 -16.29 -0.77 -21.45
CA HIS A 328 -16.87 -1.33 -22.69
C HIS A 328 -16.74 -0.35 -23.85
N TRP A 329 -16.94 0.93 -23.61
CA TRP A 329 -16.76 1.94 -24.64
C TRP A 329 -15.33 1.90 -25.23
N TYR A 330 -14.29 1.79 -24.38
CA TYR A 330 -12.89 1.67 -24.86
C TYR A 330 -12.59 0.33 -25.51
N VAL A 331 -13.24 -0.75 -25.09
CA VAL A 331 -13.12 -2.05 -25.76
C VAL A 331 -13.66 -1.98 -27.19
N ASP A 332 -14.78 -1.28 -27.39
CA ASP A 332 -15.39 -1.08 -28.70
C ASP A 332 -14.66 -0.01 -29.56
N HIS A 333 -13.94 0.91 -28.92
CA HIS A 333 -13.22 2.01 -29.56
C HIS A 333 -11.72 2.05 -29.13
N PRO A 334 -10.95 0.99 -29.38
CA PRO A 334 -9.56 0.89 -28.88
C PRO A 334 -8.63 1.98 -29.46
N ASP A 335 -8.96 2.52 -30.62
CA ASP A 335 -8.19 3.59 -31.28
C ASP A 335 -8.27 4.94 -30.54
N GLU A 336 -9.22 5.09 -29.65
CA GLU A 336 -9.39 6.28 -28.81
C GLU A 336 -8.49 6.29 -27.57
N MET A 337 -7.84 5.18 -27.27
CA MET A 337 -6.81 5.13 -26.23
C MET A 337 -5.53 5.89 -26.66
N PRO A 338 -4.75 6.43 -25.71
CA PRO A 338 -3.42 6.98 -26.03
C PRO A 338 -2.52 5.96 -26.73
N ALA A 339 -1.66 6.43 -27.64
CA ALA A 339 -0.84 5.59 -28.53
C ALA A 339 -0.05 4.47 -27.79
N GLY A 340 0.49 4.75 -26.60
CA GLY A 340 1.21 3.77 -25.81
C GLY A 340 0.36 2.58 -25.38
N PHE A 341 -0.92 2.78 -25.06
CA PHE A 341 -1.85 1.70 -24.69
C PHE A 341 -2.37 0.97 -25.91
N ARG A 342 -2.64 1.68 -27.01
CA ARG A 342 -3.01 1.05 -28.30
C ARG A 342 -1.94 0.08 -28.79
N GLY A 343 -0.68 0.49 -28.75
CA GLY A 343 0.44 -0.36 -29.16
C GLY A 343 0.56 -1.66 -28.33
N ARG A 344 0.19 -1.60 -27.05
CA ARG A 344 0.21 -2.75 -26.16
C ARG A 344 -0.99 -3.71 -26.39
N ALA A 345 -2.09 -3.22 -26.96
CA ALA A 345 -3.27 -4.04 -27.24
C ALA A 345 -2.97 -5.23 -28.20
N ALA A 346 -2.02 -5.07 -29.11
CA ALA A 346 -1.56 -6.15 -29.98
C ALA A 346 -0.87 -7.30 -29.20
N GLN A 347 -0.19 -6.99 -28.11
CA GLN A 347 0.56 -7.96 -27.29
C GLN A 347 -0.28 -8.56 -26.17
N TRP A 348 -1.09 -7.72 -25.49
CA TRP A 348 -1.78 -8.09 -24.24
C TRP A 348 -3.30 -8.26 -24.40
N GLY A 349 -3.83 -7.95 -25.60
CA GLY A 349 -5.26 -7.89 -25.85
C GLY A 349 -5.87 -6.54 -25.49
N VAL A 350 -6.99 -6.21 -26.17
CA VAL A 350 -7.69 -4.93 -25.98
C VAL A 350 -8.19 -4.76 -24.54
N PRO A 351 -8.92 -5.76 -23.94
CA PRO A 351 -9.45 -5.55 -22.59
C PRO A 351 -8.37 -5.29 -21.53
N ARG A 352 -7.24 -5.99 -21.59
CA ARG A 352 -6.12 -5.75 -20.67
C ARG A 352 -5.53 -4.36 -20.84
N SER A 353 -5.33 -3.90 -22.08
CA SER A 353 -4.82 -2.57 -22.36
C SER A 353 -5.79 -1.46 -21.93
N VAL A 354 -7.10 -1.70 -22.04
CA VAL A 354 -8.14 -0.81 -21.50
C VAL A 354 -8.06 -0.74 -19.98
N ALA A 355 -7.92 -1.89 -19.30
CA ALA A 355 -7.76 -1.93 -17.84
C ALA A 355 -6.48 -1.20 -17.39
N ASP A 356 -5.35 -1.39 -18.09
CA ASP A 356 -4.11 -0.66 -17.82
C ASP A 356 -4.30 0.86 -17.97
N TYR A 357 -5.06 1.29 -18.97
CA TYR A 357 -5.33 2.71 -19.23
C TYR A 357 -6.27 3.30 -18.17
N ILE A 358 -7.43 2.66 -17.93
CA ILE A 358 -8.42 3.11 -16.94
C ILE A 358 -7.82 3.03 -15.53
N GLY A 359 -7.10 1.96 -15.18
CA GLY A 359 -6.40 1.80 -13.91
C GLY A 359 -5.40 2.93 -13.61
N GLY A 360 -4.85 3.53 -14.68
CA GLY A 360 -3.99 4.72 -14.58
C GLY A 360 -4.73 6.05 -14.40
N MET A 361 -6.05 6.13 -14.54
CA MET A 361 -6.81 7.38 -14.38
C MET A 361 -6.88 7.81 -12.93
N THR A 362 -7.17 9.10 -12.71
CA THR A 362 -7.66 9.65 -11.43
C THR A 362 -9.19 9.59 -11.42
N ASP A 363 -9.80 9.69 -10.23
CA ASP A 363 -11.26 9.69 -10.08
C ASP A 363 -11.89 10.80 -10.91
N ARG A 364 -11.32 12.00 -10.84
CA ARG A 364 -11.82 13.17 -11.61
C ARG A 364 -11.68 12.99 -13.12
N TYR A 365 -10.58 12.35 -13.56
CA TYR A 365 -10.37 12.13 -14.99
C TYR A 365 -11.35 11.08 -15.53
N LEU A 366 -11.60 10.01 -14.79
CA LEU A 366 -12.60 9.00 -15.13
C LEU A 366 -13.99 9.63 -15.28
N GLU A 367 -14.40 10.45 -14.33
CA GLU A 367 -15.69 11.15 -14.36
C GLU A 367 -15.81 12.08 -15.58
N TRP A 368 -14.78 12.89 -15.82
CA TRP A 368 -14.72 13.78 -16.97
C TRP A 368 -14.77 13.03 -18.29
N ASP A 369 -14.02 11.93 -18.43
CA ASP A 369 -13.93 11.16 -19.67
C ASP A 369 -15.21 10.35 -19.92
N HIS A 370 -15.83 9.82 -18.85
CA HIS A 370 -17.16 9.22 -18.92
C HIS A 370 -18.21 10.20 -19.45
N GLN A 371 -18.28 11.40 -18.87
CA GLN A 371 -19.24 12.42 -19.30
C GLN A 371 -18.99 12.85 -20.77
N ARG A 372 -17.74 13.03 -21.15
CA ARG A 372 -17.35 13.43 -22.52
C ARG A 372 -17.75 12.39 -23.56
N ARG A 373 -17.64 11.09 -23.25
CA ARG A 373 -17.82 10.00 -24.21
C ARG A 373 -19.23 9.42 -24.22
N LEU A 374 -19.87 9.41 -23.09
CA LEU A 374 -21.14 8.71 -22.89
C LEU A 374 -22.30 9.66 -22.53
N GLY A 375 -22.00 10.96 -22.33
CA GLY A 375 -22.97 11.95 -21.89
C GLY A 375 -23.35 11.82 -20.40
N SER A 376 -24.11 12.81 -19.91
CA SER A 376 -24.71 12.72 -18.57
C SER A 376 -25.83 11.68 -18.58
N VAL A 377 -25.82 10.81 -17.58
CA VAL A 377 -26.99 9.93 -17.29
C VAL A 377 -28.00 10.76 -16.54
#